data_02d9c2d813e9b6e6f200165ba04df98a
#
_entry.id   02d9c2d813e9b6e6f200165ba04df98a
#
_cell.length_a   1.000
_cell.length_b   1.000
_cell.length_c   1.000
_cell.angle_alpha   90.00
_cell.angle_beta   90.00
_cell.angle_gamma   90.00
#
_symmetry.space_group_name_H-M   'P 1'
#
loop_
_entity.id
_entity.type
_entity.pdbx_description
1 polymer ?
#
loop_
_entity_poly.entity_id
_entity_poly.type
_entity_poly.pdbx_seq_one_letter_code
_entity_poly.pdbx_strand_id
1 'polypeptide(L)'
;MARLTLHPHAGFTLRRMNGMRISEVADRVGVPTSTVRYYERIGLIPEPARTHSGYRAYDAAAEARLLFITRGKRLGLTLDEVRDLMIVWDGTNCSATQVRMAELIAAKRADIVARIHELEQFVEQLDGVHAALSASAGPETCSADLQCCAPGVPDRPVALLRSAALQVSS
;
A
#
# COMPACT_ATOMS: atom_id res chain seq x y z
N MET A 1 44.16 -15.65 -0.40
CA MET A 1 43.53 -15.62 -1.75
C MET A 1 42.62 -16.83 -1.85
N ALA A 2 41.34 -16.66 -1.50
CA ALA A 2 40.32 -17.71 -1.57
C ALA A 2 39.50 -17.52 -2.85
N ARG A 3 39.60 -18.47 -3.76
CA ARG A 3 38.82 -18.52 -5.00
C ARG A 3 37.38 -18.89 -4.64
N LEU A 4 36.44 -17.96 -4.85
CA LEU A 4 35.00 -18.28 -4.89
C LEU A 4 34.73 -19.07 -6.17
N THR A 5 34.46 -20.35 -6.03
CA THR A 5 33.92 -21.20 -7.10
C THR A 5 32.44 -20.85 -7.32
N LEU A 6 32.16 -20.20 -8.44
CA LEU A 6 30.80 -20.03 -8.96
C LEU A 6 30.22 -21.42 -9.25
N HIS A 7 29.16 -21.81 -8.55
CA HIS A 7 28.37 -22.98 -8.92
C HIS A 7 27.49 -22.60 -10.11
N PRO A 8 27.53 -23.39 -11.21
CA PRO A 8 26.59 -23.18 -12.30
C PRO A 8 25.20 -23.62 -11.83
N HIS A 9 24.23 -22.75 -12.04
CA HIS A 9 22.83 -23.01 -11.72
C HIS A 9 22.38 -24.33 -12.33
N ALA A 10 22.11 -25.27 -11.42
CA ALA A 10 21.52 -26.56 -11.74
C ALA A 10 20.23 -26.38 -12.52
N GLY A 11 20.12 -27.17 -13.58
CA GLY A 11 19.07 -27.18 -14.56
C GLY A 11 17.67 -26.96 -14.02
N PHE A 12 17.00 -25.98 -14.58
CA PHE A 12 15.57 -25.81 -14.50
C PHE A 12 14.94 -26.98 -15.26
N THR A 13 14.71 -28.08 -14.53
CA THR A 13 13.93 -29.19 -15.04
C THR A 13 12.56 -28.66 -15.41
N LEU A 14 12.20 -28.76 -16.66
CA LEU A 14 10.85 -28.56 -17.22
C LEU A 14 9.86 -29.47 -16.48
N ARG A 15 9.50 -29.09 -15.27
CA ARG A 15 8.42 -29.74 -14.54
C ARG A 15 7.14 -29.37 -15.28
N ARG A 16 6.51 -30.39 -15.92
CA ARG A 16 5.22 -30.39 -16.60
C ARG A 16 4.37 -29.18 -16.21
N MET A 17 4.04 -28.35 -17.22
CA MET A 17 3.19 -27.17 -17.09
C MET A 17 1.74 -27.57 -16.79
N ASN A 18 1.48 -28.11 -15.61
CA ASN A 18 0.15 -28.05 -15.03
C ASN A 18 0.05 -26.69 -14.36
N GLY A 19 -0.46 -25.71 -15.11
CA GLY A 19 -0.73 -24.40 -14.57
C GLY A 19 -1.70 -24.51 -13.39
N MET A 20 -1.45 -23.74 -12.35
CA MET A 20 -2.31 -23.67 -11.16
C MET A 20 -3.68 -23.11 -11.51
N ARG A 21 -4.73 -23.59 -10.84
CA ARG A 21 -6.05 -22.98 -10.90
C ARG A 21 -6.03 -21.64 -10.17
N ILE A 22 -6.99 -20.77 -10.47
CA ILE A 22 -7.10 -19.46 -9.83
C ILE A 22 -7.22 -19.57 -8.30
N SER A 23 -7.91 -20.56 -7.76
CA SER A 23 -7.99 -20.82 -6.33
C SER A 23 -6.63 -21.16 -5.72
N GLU A 24 -5.86 -22.03 -6.40
CA GLU A 24 -4.56 -22.46 -5.90
C GLU A 24 -3.54 -21.31 -5.86
N VAL A 25 -3.49 -20.48 -6.91
CA VAL A 25 -2.58 -19.32 -6.91
C VAL A 25 -3.05 -18.26 -5.91
N ALA A 26 -4.35 -18.03 -5.78
CA ALA A 26 -4.93 -17.09 -4.82
C ALA A 26 -4.60 -17.50 -3.37
N ASP A 27 -4.76 -18.78 -3.03
CA ASP A 27 -4.43 -19.32 -1.71
C ASP A 27 -2.92 -19.19 -1.39
N ARG A 28 -2.04 -19.51 -2.36
CA ARG A 28 -0.59 -19.38 -2.19
C ARG A 28 -0.14 -17.94 -1.95
N VAL A 29 -0.77 -17.00 -2.64
CA VAL A 29 -0.45 -15.56 -2.53
C VAL A 29 -1.15 -14.91 -1.34
N GLY A 30 -2.18 -15.55 -0.81
CA GLY A 30 -2.97 -15.07 0.34
C GLY A 30 -3.89 -13.92 -0.04
N VAL A 31 -4.57 -14.02 -1.20
CA VAL A 31 -5.55 -13.05 -1.67
C VAL A 31 -6.82 -13.75 -2.18
N PRO A 32 -7.98 -13.09 -2.17
CA PRO A 32 -9.19 -13.62 -2.79
C PRO A 32 -9.03 -13.81 -4.31
N THR A 33 -9.73 -14.78 -4.88
CA THR A 33 -9.75 -15.00 -6.35
C THR A 33 -10.29 -13.80 -7.13
N SER A 34 -11.18 -13.01 -6.52
CA SER A 34 -11.67 -11.74 -7.08
C SER A 34 -10.54 -10.72 -7.27
N THR A 35 -9.59 -10.68 -6.35
CA THR A 35 -8.40 -9.81 -6.44
C THR A 35 -7.49 -10.23 -7.58
N VAL A 36 -7.29 -11.54 -7.77
CA VAL A 36 -6.52 -12.07 -8.92
C VAL A 36 -7.15 -11.63 -10.24
N ARG A 37 -8.48 -11.81 -10.38
CA ARG A 37 -9.23 -11.37 -11.57
C ARG A 37 -9.19 -9.85 -11.78
N TYR A 38 -9.18 -9.09 -10.70
CA TYR A 38 -9.03 -7.65 -10.77
C TYR A 38 -7.66 -7.25 -11.33
N TYR A 39 -6.58 -7.88 -10.87
CA TYR A 39 -5.23 -7.62 -11.37
C TYR A 39 -5.04 -8.04 -12.83
N GLU A 40 -5.70 -9.11 -13.28
CA GLU A 40 -5.78 -9.45 -14.71
C GLU A 40 -6.45 -8.33 -15.51
N ARG A 41 -7.64 -7.92 -15.06
CA ARG A 41 -8.45 -6.91 -15.78
C ARG A 41 -7.74 -5.57 -15.95
N ILE A 42 -6.94 -5.15 -14.95
CA ILE A 42 -6.17 -3.89 -15.02
C ILE A 42 -4.77 -4.08 -15.63
N GLY A 43 -4.45 -5.29 -16.13
CA GLY A 43 -3.20 -5.59 -16.83
C GLY A 43 -1.95 -5.66 -15.93
N LEU A 44 -2.10 -5.79 -14.61
CA LEU A 44 -0.98 -6.00 -13.70
C LEU A 44 -0.38 -7.40 -13.79
N ILE A 45 -1.20 -8.38 -14.14
CA ILE A 45 -0.74 -9.72 -14.50
C ILE A 45 -1.22 -10.03 -15.92
N PRO A 46 -0.41 -10.72 -16.74
CA PRO A 46 -0.81 -11.11 -18.07
C PRO A 46 -1.99 -12.10 -18.04
N GLU A 47 -2.78 -12.11 -19.10
CA GLU A 47 -3.85 -13.08 -19.22
C GLU A 47 -3.27 -14.50 -19.15
N PRO A 48 -3.76 -15.37 -18.24
CA PRO A 48 -3.22 -16.70 -18.08
C PRO A 48 -3.56 -17.58 -19.28
N ALA A 49 -2.67 -18.49 -19.61
CA ALA A 49 -2.94 -19.51 -20.61
C ALA A 49 -4.19 -20.32 -20.22
N ARG A 50 -4.88 -20.88 -21.20
CA ARG A 50 -5.99 -21.80 -20.95
C ARG A 50 -5.52 -23.25 -21.09
N THR A 51 -5.98 -24.10 -20.20
CA THR A 51 -5.78 -25.54 -20.32
C THR A 51 -6.57 -26.10 -21.53
N HIS A 52 -6.27 -27.31 -21.93
CA HIS A 52 -7.04 -28.01 -22.97
C HIS A 52 -8.55 -28.12 -22.66
N SER A 53 -8.89 -28.09 -21.36
CA SER A 53 -10.26 -28.05 -20.84
C SER A 53 -10.85 -26.64 -20.69
N GLY A 54 -10.17 -25.61 -21.20
CA GLY A 54 -10.66 -24.22 -21.21
C GLY A 54 -10.48 -23.43 -19.90
N TYR A 55 -9.94 -24.05 -18.85
CA TYR A 55 -9.71 -23.35 -17.58
C TYR A 55 -8.43 -22.49 -17.61
N ARG A 56 -8.45 -21.37 -16.88
CA ARG A 56 -7.26 -20.50 -16.66
C ARG A 56 -6.16 -21.26 -15.94
N ALA A 57 -4.94 -21.22 -16.48
CA ALA A 57 -3.76 -21.86 -15.93
C ALA A 57 -2.69 -20.80 -15.61
N TYR A 58 -2.40 -20.63 -14.34
CA TYR A 58 -1.38 -19.70 -13.84
C TYR A 58 -0.06 -20.43 -13.70
N ASP A 59 0.98 -19.89 -14.28
CA ASP A 59 2.35 -20.40 -14.17
C ASP A 59 3.10 -19.82 -12.96
N ALA A 60 4.33 -20.24 -12.75
CA ALA A 60 5.19 -19.75 -11.69
C ALA A 60 5.52 -18.25 -11.85
N ALA A 61 5.53 -17.73 -13.07
CA ALA A 61 5.77 -16.32 -13.33
C ALA A 61 4.57 -15.47 -12.88
N ALA A 62 3.34 -15.93 -13.14
CA ALA A 62 2.13 -15.29 -12.65
C ALA A 62 2.05 -15.30 -11.11
N GLU A 63 2.43 -16.42 -10.47
CA GLU A 63 2.53 -16.51 -9.01
C GLU A 63 3.54 -15.50 -8.45
N ALA A 64 4.74 -15.42 -9.02
CA ALA A 64 5.78 -14.48 -8.60
C ALA A 64 5.32 -13.02 -8.76
N ARG A 65 4.66 -12.68 -9.87
CA ARG A 65 4.07 -11.35 -10.09
C ARG A 65 3.01 -11.01 -9.05
N LEU A 66 2.10 -11.93 -8.77
CA LEU A 66 1.07 -11.76 -7.74
C LEU A 66 1.68 -11.56 -6.35
N LEU A 67 2.69 -12.34 -5.98
CA LEU A 67 3.43 -12.15 -4.73
C LEU A 67 4.09 -10.78 -4.65
N PHE A 68 4.71 -10.32 -5.73
CA PHE A 68 5.33 -9.00 -5.80
C PHE A 68 4.29 -7.89 -5.58
N ILE A 69 3.17 -7.94 -6.32
CA ILE A 69 2.06 -6.99 -6.19
C ILE A 69 1.53 -6.97 -4.75
N THR A 70 1.27 -8.14 -4.17
CA THR A 70 0.73 -8.27 -2.81
C THR A 70 1.68 -7.70 -1.76
N ARG A 71 2.98 -7.97 -1.90
CA ARG A 71 4.01 -7.42 -1.01
C ARG A 71 4.10 -5.89 -1.12
N GLY A 72 4.08 -5.34 -2.34
CA GLY A 72 4.03 -3.90 -2.57
C GLY A 72 2.81 -3.25 -1.92
N LYS A 73 1.63 -3.86 -2.06
CA LYS A 73 0.40 -3.38 -1.41
C LYS A 73 0.48 -3.41 0.12
N ARG A 74 1.10 -4.43 0.71
CA ARG A 74 1.33 -4.50 2.17
C ARG A 74 2.28 -3.41 2.68
N LEU A 75 3.18 -2.94 1.83
CA LEU A 75 4.05 -1.78 2.11
C LEU A 75 3.35 -0.43 1.87
N GLY A 76 2.06 -0.45 1.51
CA GLY A 76 1.27 0.76 1.27
C GLY A 76 1.52 1.40 -0.10
N LEU A 77 2.15 0.71 -1.05
CA LEU A 77 2.31 1.21 -2.40
C LEU A 77 0.97 1.25 -3.13
N THR A 78 0.77 2.26 -3.95
CA THR A 78 -0.36 2.35 -4.87
C THR A 78 -0.22 1.31 -6.00
N LEU A 79 -1.29 1.04 -6.74
CA LEU A 79 -1.20 0.12 -7.88
C LEU A 79 -0.36 0.69 -9.03
N ASP A 80 -0.33 2.00 -9.18
CA ASP A 80 0.50 2.67 -10.19
C ASP A 80 1.98 2.57 -9.82
N GLU A 81 2.36 2.81 -8.55
CA GLU A 81 3.73 2.59 -8.07
C GLU A 81 4.18 1.13 -8.26
N VAL A 82 3.29 0.18 -8.00
CA VAL A 82 3.56 -1.25 -8.25
C VAL A 82 3.72 -1.53 -9.75
N ARG A 83 2.90 -0.91 -10.61
CA ARG A 83 3.00 -1.05 -12.07
C ARG A 83 4.34 -0.54 -12.58
N ASP A 84 4.78 0.64 -12.14
CA ASP A 84 6.05 1.23 -12.51
C ASP A 84 7.23 0.33 -12.10
N LEU A 85 7.18 -0.22 -10.89
CA LEU A 85 8.17 -1.20 -10.43
C LEU A 85 8.19 -2.47 -11.29
N MET A 86 7.04 -2.92 -11.76
CA MET A 86 6.95 -4.13 -12.59
C MET A 86 7.51 -3.92 -14.00
N ILE A 87 7.47 -2.70 -14.54
CA ILE A 87 8.12 -2.35 -15.81
C ILE A 87 9.64 -2.52 -15.68
N VAL A 88 10.22 -2.08 -14.55
CA VAL A 88 11.65 -2.24 -14.26
C VAL A 88 12.01 -3.69 -13.96
N TRP A 89 11.08 -4.46 -13.38
CA TRP A 89 11.28 -5.84 -12.92
C TRP A 89 11.20 -6.88 -14.05
N ASP A 90 11.03 -6.52 -15.28
CA ASP A 90 10.81 -7.46 -16.40
C ASP A 90 11.95 -8.50 -16.61
N GLY A 91 12.47 -8.95 -15.48
CA GLY A 91 13.29 -10.14 -15.29
C GLY A 91 14.81 -9.92 -15.46
N THR A 92 15.27 -8.73 -15.82
CA THR A 92 16.68 -8.53 -16.19
C THR A 92 17.46 -7.60 -15.26
N ASN A 93 16.79 -6.76 -14.45
CA ASN A 93 17.52 -5.74 -13.66
C ASN A 93 17.01 -5.64 -12.21
N CYS A 94 17.37 -6.64 -11.40
CA CYS A 94 16.98 -6.70 -9.99
C CYS A 94 17.51 -5.51 -9.17
N SER A 95 18.71 -5.01 -9.49
CA SER A 95 19.32 -3.87 -8.78
C SER A 95 18.55 -2.57 -9.03
N ALA A 96 18.14 -2.28 -10.25
CA ALA A 96 17.36 -1.09 -10.56
C ALA A 96 15.97 -1.14 -9.86
N THR A 97 15.32 -2.30 -9.84
CA THR A 97 14.06 -2.50 -9.11
C THR A 97 14.25 -2.27 -7.61
N GLN A 98 15.34 -2.75 -7.01
CA GLN A 98 15.65 -2.53 -5.59
C GLN A 98 15.88 -1.06 -5.27
N VAL A 99 16.63 -0.33 -6.09
CA VAL A 99 16.86 1.11 -5.91
C VAL A 99 15.54 1.86 -5.97
N ARG A 100 14.72 1.61 -6.99
CA ARG A 100 13.42 2.27 -7.13
C ARG A 100 12.47 1.94 -5.99
N MET A 101 12.43 0.69 -5.53
CA MET A 101 11.66 0.29 -4.37
C MET A 101 12.11 1.03 -3.10
N ALA A 102 13.42 1.16 -2.88
CA ALA A 102 13.97 1.86 -1.72
C ALA A 102 13.57 3.35 -1.72
N GLU A 103 13.61 4.02 -2.88
CA GLU A 103 13.15 5.40 -3.02
C GLU A 103 11.66 5.56 -2.67
N LEU A 104 10.79 4.70 -3.20
CA LEU A 104 9.36 4.72 -2.90
C LEU A 104 9.05 4.49 -1.42
N ILE A 105 9.76 3.55 -0.79
CA ILE A 105 9.63 3.29 0.65
C ILE A 105 10.11 4.49 1.47
N ALA A 106 11.22 5.12 1.08
CA ALA A 106 11.74 6.31 1.75
C ALA A 106 10.75 7.49 1.67
N ALA A 107 10.18 7.75 0.49
CA ALA A 107 9.16 8.77 0.30
C ALA A 107 7.91 8.47 1.16
N LYS A 108 7.40 7.23 1.13
CA LYS A 108 6.24 6.81 1.93
C LYS A 108 6.49 6.96 3.42
N ARG A 109 7.70 6.62 3.88
CA ARG A 109 8.09 6.82 5.28
C ARG A 109 8.10 8.30 5.66
N ALA A 110 8.62 9.17 4.78
CA ALA A 110 8.63 10.62 5.01
C ALA A 110 7.20 11.17 5.15
N ASP A 111 6.27 10.77 4.26
CA ASP A 111 4.87 11.17 4.33
C ASP A 111 4.20 10.73 5.64
N ILE A 112 4.46 9.49 6.07
CA ILE A 112 3.92 8.96 7.33
C ILE A 112 4.47 9.75 8.52
N VAL A 113 5.76 10.07 8.55
CA VAL A 113 6.38 10.86 9.64
C VAL A 113 5.80 12.25 9.67
N ALA A 114 5.62 12.92 8.54
CA ALA A 114 4.96 14.22 8.47
C ALA A 114 3.53 14.14 9.03
N ARG A 115 2.80 13.09 8.66
CA ARG A 115 1.42 12.89 9.17
C ARG A 115 1.36 12.62 10.67
N ILE A 116 2.32 11.90 11.22
CA ILE A 116 2.43 11.69 12.67
C ILE A 116 2.60 13.05 13.36
N HIS A 117 3.51 13.88 12.87
CA HIS A 117 3.75 15.20 13.45
C HIS A 117 2.51 16.11 13.41
N GLU A 118 1.77 16.11 12.29
CA GLU A 118 0.50 16.83 12.19
C GLU A 118 -0.53 16.35 13.24
N LEU A 119 -0.62 15.03 13.43
CA LEU A 119 -1.53 14.45 14.42
C LEU A 119 -1.11 14.79 15.85
N GLU A 120 0.18 14.80 16.16
CA GLU A 120 0.72 15.21 17.47
C GLU A 120 0.35 16.67 17.77
N GLN A 121 0.55 17.57 16.82
CA GLN A 121 0.13 18.96 16.96
C GLN A 121 -1.38 19.11 17.19
N PHE A 122 -2.18 18.27 16.51
CA PHE A 122 -3.62 18.30 16.71
C PHE A 122 -4.03 17.80 18.10
N VAL A 123 -3.36 16.78 18.62
CA VAL A 123 -3.57 16.31 20.01
C VAL A 123 -3.25 17.42 21.00
N GLU A 124 -2.14 18.13 20.85
CA GLU A 124 -1.78 19.27 21.72
C GLU A 124 -2.86 20.36 21.71
N GLN A 125 -3.45 20.65 20.55
CA GLN A 125 -4.56 21.61 20.45
C GLN A 125 -5.81 21.11 21.18
N LEU A 126 -6.16 19.82 21.03
CA LEU A 126 -7.30 19.23 21.74
C LEU A 126 -7.10 19.23 23.26
N ASP A 127 -5.89 18.92 23.70
CA ASP A 127 -5.55 18.97 25.14
C ASP A 127 -5.68 20.40 25.72
N GLY A 128 -5.26 21.40 24.93
CA GLY A 128 -5.44 22.80 25.30
C GLY A 128 -6.91 23.20 25.46
N VAL A 129 -7.75 22.81 24.50
CA VAL A 129 -9.21 23.06 24.58
C VAL A 129 -9.84 22.30 25.72
N HIS A 130 -9.47 21.05 25.94
CA HIS A 130 -9.96 20.23 27.03
C HIS A 130 -9.61 20.84 28.40
N ALA A 131 -8.36 21.29 28.57
CA ALA A 131 -7.91 21.96 29.81
C ALA A 131 -8.70 23.25 30.08
N ALA A 132 -8.91 24.07 29.03
CA ALA A 132 -9.67 25.32 29.18
C ALA A 132 -11.13 25.06 29.57
N LEU A 133 -11.78 24.06 28.97
CA LEU A 133 -13.15 23.67 29.32
C LEU A 133 -13.24 23.07 30.74
N SER A 134 -12.21 22.35 31.17
CA SER A 134 -12.18 21.74 32.51
C SER A 134 -11.89 22.75 33.64
N ALA A 135 -11.19 23.85 33.32
CA ALA A 135 -10.83 24.89 34.29
C ALA A 135 -11.93 25.93 34.53
N SER A 136 -12.90 26.05 33.59
CA SER A 136 -13.97 27.04 33.66
C SER A 136 -15.31 26.37 33.98
N ALA A 137 -15.97 26.75 35.09
CA ALA A 137 -17.40 26.60 35.19
C ALA A 137 -18.02 27.49 34.09
N GLY A 138 -18.65 26.88 33.08
CA GLY A 138 -19.25 27.64 31.98
C GLY A 138 -20.28 28.66 32.48
N PRO A 139 -20.53 29.75 31.74
CA PRO A 139 -21.57 30.71 32.07
C PRO A 139 -22.92 30.03 32.08
N GLU A 140 -23.84 30.47 32.92
CA GLU A 140 -25.23 29.94 33.01
C GLU A 140 -25.99 30.08 31.67
N THR A 141 -25.58 30.99 30.80
CA THR A 141 -26.15 31.23 29.47
C THR A 141 -25.06 31.27 28.40
N CYS A 142 -25.26 30.52 27.30
CA CYS A 142 -24.36 30.53 26.15
C CYS A 142 -24.36 31.89 25.45
N SER A 143 -23.16 32.37 25.07
CA SER A 143 -23.03 33.47 24.12
C SER A 143 -23.46 33.02 22.70
N ALA A 144 -23.95 33.96 21.89
CA ALA A 144 -24.45 33.65 20.56
C ALA A 144 -23.36 33.13 19.59
N ASP A 145 -22.10 33.35 19.91
CA ASP A 145 -20.93 32.93 19.14
C ASP A 145 -20.35 31.55 19.58
N LEU A 146 -20.96 30.93 20.59
CA LEU A 146 -20.56 29.64 21.15
C LEU A 146 -19.08 29.51 21.61
N GLN A 147 -18.38 30.66 21.79
CA GLN A 147 -16.98 30.65 22.21
C GLN A 147 -16.77 30.05 23.59
N CYS A 148 -17.79 30.11 24.45
CA CYS A 148 -17.76 29.44 25.75
C CYS A 148 -17.67 27.93 25.67
N CYS A 149 -18.15 27.31 24.56
CA CYS A 149 -18.14 25.87 24.38
C CYS A 149 -16.94 25.37 23.54
N ALA A 150 -16.20 26.28 22.89
CA ALA A 150 -15.04 25.94 22.06
C ALA A 150 -13.89 26.95 22.26
N PRO A 151 -13.42 27.18 23.49
CA PRO A 151 -12.35 28.12 23.76
C PRO A 151 -11.06 27.71 23.04
N GLY A 152 -10.44 28.71 22.38
CA GLY A 152 -9.13 28.50 21.74
C GLY A 152 -9.15 27.67 20.43
N VAL A 153 -10.33 27.33 19.91
CA VAL A 153 -10.43 26.73 18.58
C VAL A 153 -10.19 27.82 17.51
N PRO A 154 -9.19 27.71 16.65
CA PRO A 154 -8.91 28.69 15.63
C PRO A 154 -10.03 28.74 14.60
N ASP A 155 -10.43 29.95 14.14
CA ASP A 155 -11.46 30.17 13.11
C ASP A 155 -11.13 29.55 11.74
N ARG A 156 -9.88 29.13 11.54
CA ARG A 156 -9.47 28.44 10.32
C ARG A 156 -9.54 26.93 10.51
N PRO A 157 -10.21 26.22 9.58
CA PRO A 157 -10.21 24.76 9.62
C PRO A 157 -8.76 24.23 9.56
N VAL A 158 -8.40 23.40 10.52
CA VAL A 158 -7.11 22.73 10.53
C VAL A 158 -6.97 21.95 9.22
N ALA A 159 -5.85 22.09 8.51
CA ALA A 159 -5.60 21.50 7.19
C ALA A 159 -5.81 19.96 7.14
N LEU A 160 -5.85 19.32 8.30
CA LEU A 160 -6.07 17.89 8.50
C LEU A 160 -7.39 17.36 7.94
N LEU A 161 -8.45 18.16 7.89
CA LEU A 161 -9.76 17.71 7.38
C LEU A 161 -9.85 17.69 5.84
N ARG A 162 -8.91 18.34 5.14
CA ARG A 162 -8.88 18.34 3.67
C ARG A 162 -8.27 17.10 3.05
N SER A 163 -7.34 16.43 3.73
CA SER A 163 -6.63 15.27 3.18
C SER A 163 -7.41 13.96 3.31
N ALA A 164 -8.29 13.83 4.31
CA ALA A 164 -9.05 12.60 4.53
C ALA A 164 -10.22 12.40 3.55
N ALA A 165 -10.76 13.50 3.00
CA ALA A 165 -11.90 13.44 2.09
C ALA A 165 -11.52 13.02 0.64
N LEU A 166 -10.24 13.09 0.26
CA LEU A 166 -9.77 12.80 -1.10
C LEU A 166 -9.32 11.36 -1.32
N GLN A 167 -9.24 10.52 -0.29
CA GLN A 167 -8.75 9.14 -0.39
C GLN A 167 -9.82 8.05 -0.31
N VAL A 168 -11.10 8.41 -0.21
CA VAL A 168 -12.21 7.43 -0.14
C VAL A 168 -12.87 7.17 -1.51
N SER A 169 -12.45 7.85 -2.56
CA SER A 169 -13.02 7.68 -3.91
C SER A 169 -11.95 7.26 -4.91
N SER A 170 -11.54 5.99 -4.88
CA SER A 170 -10.99 5.24 -6.03
C SER A 170 -10.84 3.77 -5.67
#